data_fafe0090e2293963264b0f3f625db35f
#
_entry.id   fafe0090e2293963264b0f3f625db35f
#
_cell.length_a   1.000
_cell.length_b   1.000
_cell.length_c   1.000
_cell.angle_alpha   90.00
_cell.angle_beta   90.00
_cell.angle_gamma   90.00
#
_symmetry.space_group_name_H-M   'P 1'
#
loop_
_entity.id
_entity.type
_entity.pdbx_description
1 polymer ?
#
loop_
_entity_poly.entity_id
_entity_poly.type
_entity_poly.pdbx_seq_one_letter_code
_entity_poly.pdbx_strand_id
1 'polypeptide(L)'
;MLIFGQECFTNGTEWITKITTPGNPQTELIKIEKLDGMVNIDGYDALKMHCEYENKPDSKTLLYYVRTEGDKVFFRLPDDDSGTWYLMYNFGLVAGEGCYLYSPLYTDKENNNTPLKDYFKCKSWTKDETSDIYIMDAEEYEDNTCTGLILDGPRWFDGISSTRGISSNIGLGMRSGSISRLIEVKNGNHVFYSYDTSSISQVSHTTPLRYRVDGHNINLSGTEVRDNIQVYYTSGALLGNFTANGNSINISVPNSGMYILKIKNTTISIHVPAV
;
A
#
# COMPACT_ATOMS: atom_id res chain seq x y z
N MET A 1 -8.88 -16.68 -8.29
CA MET A 1 -7.88 -15.64 -8.00
C MET A 1 -8.57 -14.32 -8.29
N LEU A 2 -8.92 -13.58 -7.26
CA LEU A 2 -9.55 -12.26 -7.42
C LEU A 2 -8.42 -11.28 -7.75
N ILE A 3 -8.50 -10.68 -8.94
CA ILE A 3 -7.54 -9.69 -9.45
C ILE A 3 -7.82 -8.38 -8.71
N PHE A 4 -7.14 -8.12 -7.59
CA PHE A 4 -7.20 -6.83 -6.87
C PHE A 4 -6.26 -5.77 -7.47
N GLY A 5 -5.43 -6.14 -8.45
CA GLY A 5 -4.21 -5.42 -8.80
C GLY A 5 -4.34 -4.18 -9.67
N GLN A 6 -5.49 -3.89 -10.27
CA GLN A 6 -5.56 -2.75 -11.21
C GLN A 6 -6.18 -1.48 -10.63
N GLU A 7 -6.83 -1.56 -9.48
CA GLU A 7 -7.54 -0.41 -8.89
C GLU A 7 -6.60 0.74 -8.49
N CYS A 8 -5.34 0.42 -8.18
CA CYS A 8 -4.33 1.43 -7.84
C CYS A 8 -3.77 2.19 -9.05
N PHE A 9 -3.85 1.62 -10.27
CA PHE A 9 -3.31 2.28 -11.46
C PHE A 9 -4.37 3.11 -12.18
N THR A 10 -5.01 4.00 -11.44
CA THR A 10 -6.05 4.90 -11.94
C THR A 10 -5.67 6.37 -11.74
N ASN A 11 -6.29 7.25 -12.52
CA ASN A 11 -6.05 8.67 -12.41
C ASN A 11 -6.32 9.19 -10.99
N GLY A 12 -5.38 9.95 -10.45
CA GLY A 12 -5.44 10.50 -9.10
C GLY A 12 -4.77 9.65 -8.02
N THR A 13 -4.31 8.44 -8.33
CA THR A 13 -3.60 7.61 -7.34
C THR A 13 -2.23 8.17 -7.00
N GLU A 14 -1.93 8.20 -5.72
CA GLU A 14 -0.71 8.73 -5.12
C GLU A 14 0.05 7.63 -4.38
N TRP A 15 1.35 7.51 -4.61
CA TRP A 15 2.29 6.71 -3.84
C TRP A 15 3.18 7.64 -3.03
N ILE A 16 3.11 7.54 -1.72
CA ILE A 16 3.87 8.36 -0.80
C ILE A 16 5.02 7.53 -0.26
N THR A 17 6.23 7.98 -0.50
CA THR A 17 7.46 7.26 -0.18
C THR A 17 8.35 8.11 0.71
N LYS A 18 8.81 7.53 1.81
CA LYS A 18 9.82 8.14 2.68
C LYS A 18 11.21 7.71 2.20
N ILE A 19 12.09 8.69 1.99
CA ILE A 19 13.48 8.48 1.61
C ILE A 19 14.35 8.92 2.78
N THR A 20 15.23 8.04 3.22
CA THR A 20 16.20 8.31 4.31
C THR A 20 17.62 8.06 3.83
N THR A 21 18.56 8.91 4.21
CA THR A 21 19.98 8.73 3.93
C THR A 21 20.68 8.20 5.17
N PRO A 22 21.27 6.99 5.14
CA PRO A 22 22.02 6.47 6.28
C PRO A 22 23.12 7.41 6.74
N GLY A 23 23.23 7.64 8.06
CA GLY A 23 24.22 8.53 8.64
C GLY A 23 23.83 10.03 8.68
N ASN A 24 22.70 10.39 8.08
CA ASN A 24 22.14 11.75 8.20
C ASN A 24 20.63 11.69 8.48
N PRO A 25 20.21 11.43 9.73
CA PRO A 25 18.79 11.29 10.08
C PRO A 25 17.96 12.58 9.92
N GLN A 26 18.62 13.74 9.67
CA GLN A 26 17.94 15.02 9.46
C GLN A 26 17.46 15.24 8.03
N THR A 27 17.78 14.34 7.09
CA THR A 27 17.36 14.44 5.69
C THR A 27 16.31 13.39 5.36
N GLU A 28 15.18 13.43 6.04
CA GLU A 28 14.00 12.71 5.62
C GLU A 28 13.30 13.49 4.50
N LEU A 29 13.10 12.85 3.37
CA LEU A 29 12.35 13.41 2.25
C LEU A 29 11.08 12.58 2.05
N ILE A 30 9.96 13.25 1.91
CA ILE A 30 8.72 12.64 1.46
C ILE A 30 8.58 12.91 -0.04
N LYS A 31 8.59 11.84 -0.80
CA LYS A 31 8.37 11.84 -2.25
C LYS A 31 6.93 11.41 -2.51
N ILE A 32 6.22 12.16 -3.33
CA ILE A 32 4.87 11.86 -3.77
C ILE A 32 4.94 11.60 -5.28
N GLU A 33 4.55 10.39 -5.68
CA GLU A 33 4.43 10.00 -7.08
C GLU A 33 2.94 9.83 -7.37
N LYS A 34 2.44 10.54 -8.39
CA LYS A 34 1.00 10.64 -8.68
C LYS A 34 0.70 10.36 -10.14
N LEU A 35 -0.30 9.53 -10.39
CA LEU A 35 -0.92 9.40 -11.71
C LEU A 35 -1.87 10.57 -11.94
N ASP A 36 -1.54 11.46 -12.86
CA ASP A 36 -2.28 12.69 -13.10
C ASP A 36 -2.38 13.01 -14.60
N GLY A 37 -3.56 12.81 -15.13
CA GLY A 37 -3.89 13.08 -16.52
C GLY A 37 -3.68 11.89 -17.47
N MET A 38 -4.71 11.64 -18.25
CA MET A 38 -4.70 10.61 -19.31
C MET A 38 -4.13 11.18 -20.60
N VAL A 39 -3.43 10.34 -21.35
CA VAL A 39 -2.88 10.67 -22.67
C VAL A 39 -2.94 9.43 -23.55
N ASN A 40 -3.18 9.63 -24.86
CA ASN A 40 -3.05 8.55 -25.84
C ASN A 40 -1.66 8.63 -26.48
N ILE A 41 -0.92 7.53 -26.42
CA ILE A 41 0.43 7.41 -26.98
C ILE A 41 0.46 6.18 -27.88
N ASP A 42 0.64 6.40 -29.18
CA ASP A 42 0.71 5.35 -30.20
C ASP A 42 -0.48 4.38 -30.16
N GLY A 43 -1.69 4.89 -29.86
CA GLY A 43 -2.92 4.11 -29.76
C GLY A 43 -3.17 3.47 -28.40
N TYR A 44 -2.30 3.65 -27.42
CA TYR A 44 -2.49 3.17 -26.05
C TYR A 44 -2.94 4.32 -25.13
N ASP A 45 -3.97 4.08 -24.35
CA ASP A 45 -4.33 4.96 -23.24
C ASP A 45 -3.36 4.78 -22.10
N ALA A 46 -2.75 5.86 -21.67
CA ALA A 46 -1.74 5.89 -20.65
C ALA A 46 -1.99 7.02 -19.65
N LEU A 47 -1.46 6.89 -18.45
CA LEU A 47 -1.48 7.91 -17.41
C LEU A 47 -0.10 8.55 -17.27
N LYS A 48 -0.05 9.83 -16.94
CA LYS A 48 1.18 10.55 -16.67
C LYS A 48 1.59 10.33 -15.21
N MET A 49 2.80 9.82 -14.98
CA MET A 49 3.39 9.74 -13.65
C MET A 49 4.16 11.00 -13.35
N HIS A 50 3.72 11.76 -12.38
CA HIS A 50 4.40 12.93 -11.86
C HIS A 50 5.03 12.64 -10.51
N CYS A 51 6.14 13.34 -10.23
CA CYS A 51 6.81 13.30 -8.94
C CYS A 51 6.89 14.71 -8.37
N GLU A 52 6.68 14.81 -7.07
CA GLU A 52 6.94 16.02 -6.28
C GLU A 52 7.48 15.65 -4.90
N TYR A 53 8.04 16.62 -4.20
CA TYR A 53 8.49 16.46 -2.83
C TYR A 53 7.69 17.37 -1.91
N GLU A 54 7.28 16.87 -0.75
CA GLU A 54 6.43 17.59 0.21
C GLU A 54 7.01 18.97 0.57
N ASN A 55 8.33 19.05 0.72
CA ASN A 55 9.02 20.31 1.04
C ASN A 55 9.32 21.21 -0.18
N LYS A 56 8.94 20.78 -1.40
CA LYS A 56 9.14 21.50 -2.67
C LYS A 56 7.94 21.27 -3.60
N PRO A 57 6.75 21.78 -3.27
CA PRO A 57 5.54 21.49 -4.05
C PRO A 57 5.59 22.01 -5.49
N ASP A 58 6.43 23.02 -5.77
CA ASP A 58 6.63 23.56 -7.13
C ASP A 58 7.55 22.70 -8.00
N SER A 59 8.05 21.57 -7.47
CA SER A 59 8.97 20.67 -8.19
C SER A 59 8.27 19.57 -8.98
N LYS A 60 6.97 19.72 -9.30
CA LYS A 60 6.22 18.72 -10.05
C LYS A 60 6.88 18.45 -11.40
N THR A 61 7.35 17.23 -11.58
CA THR A 61 8.08 16.77 -12.76
C THR A 61 7.40 15.54 -13.36
N LEU A 62 7.19 15.52 -14.66
CA LEU A 62 6.78 14.30 -15.37
C LEU A 62 7.95 13.33 -15.40
N LEU A 63 7.76 12.13 -14.84
CA LEU A 63 8.77 11.09 -14.83
C LEU A 63 8.64 10.15 -16.03
N TYR A 64 7.44 9.62 -16.26
CA TYR A 64 7.15 8.66 -17.31
C TYR A 64 5.64 8.53 -17.53
N TYR A 65 5.28 7.79 -18.56
CA TYR A 65 3.90 7.38 -18.82
C TYR A 65 3.69 5.94 -18.34
N VAL A 66 2.50 5.63 -17.85
CA VAL A 66 2.13 4.30 -17.33
C VAL A 66 0.91 3.77 -18.05
N ARG A 67 0.93 2.52 -18.43
CA ARG A 67 -0.23 1.77 -18.87
C ARG A 67 -0.27 0.39 -18.22
N THR A 68 -1.46 -0.18 -18.12
CA THR A 68 -1.67 -1.53 -17.59
C THR A 68 -2.23 -2.44 -18.68
N GLU A 69 -1.87 -3.73 -18.61
CA GLU A 69 -2.39 -4.77 -19.49
C GLU A 69 -2.47 -6.08 -18.71
N GLY A 70 -3.67 -6.50 -18.32
CA GLY A 70 -3.82 -7.62 -17.38
C GLY A 70 -3.03 -7.34 -16.09
N ASP A 71 -2.28 -8.32 -15.61
CA ASP A 71 -1.47 -8.19 -14.39
C ASP A 71 -0.13 -7.46 -14.59
N LYS A 72 0.05 -6.83 -15.75
CA LYS A 72 1.30 -6.17 -16.11
C LYS A 72 1.17 -4.67 -16.11
N VAL A 73 2.21 -4.01 -15.62
CA VAL A 73 2.37 -2.55 -15.65
C VAL A 73 3.56 -2.22 -16.53
N PHE A 74 3.34 -1.35 -17.49
CA PHE A 74 4.36 -0.87 -18.41
C PHE A 74 4.59 0.62 -18.21
N PHE A 75 5.82 1.06 -18.45
CA PHE A 75 6.14 2.48 -18.53
C PHE A 75 6.85 2.84 -19.83
N ARG A 76 6.81 4.12 -20.18
CA ARG A 76 7.58 4.72 -21.26
C ARG A 76 8.14 6.06 -20.80
N LEU A 77 9.42 6.29 -21.08
CA LEU A 77 10.07 7.56 -20.75
C LEU A 77 9.56 8.67 -21.70
N PRO A 78 9.43 9.92 -21.23
CA PRO A 78 8.93 11.03 -22.04
C PRO A 78 9.80 11.33 -23.27
N ASP A 79 11.11 11.17 -23.10
CA ASP A 79 12.12 11.50 -24.12
C ASP A 79 12.64 10.25 -24.86
N ASP A 80 11.89 9.13 -24.79
CA ASP A 80 12.25 7.90 -25.49
C ASP A 80 11.65 7.89 -26.90
N ASP A 81 12.49 8.26 -27.88
CA ASP A 81 12.13 8.27 -29.31
C ASP A 81 11.93 6.86 -29.89
N SER A 82 12.35 5.80 -29.18
CA SER A 82 12.19 4.40 -29.64
C SER A 82 10.73 3.96 -29.67
N GLY A 83 9.86 4.62 -28.93
CA GLY A 83 8.46 4.25 -28.79
C GLY A 83 8.25 3.00 -27.92
N THR A 84 9.27 2.55 -27.19
CA THR A 84 9.25 1.29 -26.46
C THR A 84 8.49 1.41 -25.13
N TRP A 85 7.62 0.44 -24.88
CA TRP A 85 6.99 0.24 -23.57
C TRP A 85 7.78 -0.82 -22.80
N TYR A 86 8.32 -0.45 -21.64
CA TYR A 86 9.13 -1.30 -20.78
C TYR A 86 8.29 -1.90 -19.67
N LEU A 87 8.46 -3.21 -19.41
CA LEU A 87 7.75 -3.90 -18.33
C LEU A 87 8.31 -3.45 -16.97
N MET A 88 7.45 -2.87 -16.15
CA MET A 88 7.76 -2.35 -14.82
C MET A 88 7.40 -3.33 -13.70
N TYR A 89 6.22 -3.95 -13.80
CA TYR A 89 5.70 -4.97 -12.89
C TYR A 89 4.99 -6.07 -13.65
N ASN A 90 5.06 -7.28 -13.13
CA ASN A 90 4.26 -8.41 -13.54
C ASN A 90 3.69 -9.11 -12.29
N PHE A 91 2.51 -8.70 -11.86
CA PHE A 91 1.84 -9.27 -10.70
C PHE A 91 1.24 -10.66 -10.97
N GLY A 92 1.18 -11.09 -12.22
CA GLY A 92 0.70 -12.42 -12.62
C GLY A 92 1.73 -13.55 -12.51
N LEU A 93 2.95 -13.28 -12.03
CA LEU A 93 3.96 -14.32 -11.86
C LEU A 93 3.54 -15.35 -10.82
N VAL A 94 3.65 -16.62 -11.15
CA VAL A 94 3.48 -17.72 -10.19
C VAL A 94 4.82 -18.26 -9.72
N ALA A 95 4.82 -19.01 -8.61
CA ALA A 95 6.05 -19.58 -8.03
C ALA A 95 6.88 -20.36 -9.07
N GLY A 96 8.14 -20.01 -9.18
CA GLY A 96 9.10 -20.56 -10.13
C GLY A 96 9.21 -19.81 -11.46
N GLU A 97 8.27 -18.93 -11.80
CA GLU A 97 8.33 -18.08 -12.98
C GLU A 97 9.17 -16.82 -12.74
N GLY A 98 9.71 -16.26 -13.82
CA GLY A 98 10.44 -15.02 -13.75
C GLY A 98 10.38 -14.24 -15.05
N CYS A 99 10.77 -12.97 -14.97
CA CYS A 99 10.86 -12.08 -16.12
C CYS A 99 11.89 -10.96 -15.87
N TYR A 100 12.28 -10.29 -16.95
CA TYR A 100 13.01 -9.03 -16.83
C TYR A 100 12.05 -7.89 -16.52
N LEU A 101 12.44 -7.07 -15.55
CA LEU A 101 11.79 -5.82 -15.21
C LEU A 101 12.74 -4.66 -15.41
N TYR A 102 12.21 -3.55 -15.84
CA TYR A 102 12.97 -2.35 -16.15
C TYR A 102 12.70 -1.26 -15.11
N SER A 103 13.75 -0.49 -14.78
CA SER A 103 13.64 0.65 -13.88
C SER A 103 13.22 1.91 -14.63
N PRO A 104 12.18 2.63 -14.19
CA PRO A 104 11.86 3.94 -14.76
C PRO A 104 12.80 5.06 -14.31
N LEU A 105 13.61 4.82 -13.27
CA LEU A 105 14.51 5.83 -12.68
C LEU A 105 15.95 5.75 -13.14
N TYR A 106 16.38 4.59 -13.61
CA TYR A 106 17.80 4.35 -13.94
C TYR A 106 17.93 3.93 -15.38
N THR A 107 18.80 4.63 -16.09
CA THR A 107 19.10 4.37 -17.49
C THR A 107 20.58 4.12 -17.71
N ASP A 108 20.89 3.30 -18.70
CA ASP A 108 22.25 3.09 -19.19
C ASP A 108 22.60 4.23 -20.17
N LYS A 109 23.47 5.14 -19.71
CA LYS A 109 23.91 6.28 -20.52
C LYS A 109 24.75 5.90 -21.71
N GLU A 110 25.43 4.75 -21.65
CA GLU A 110 26.29 4.24 -22.73
C GLU A 110 25.45 3.56 -23.82
N ASN A 111 24.22 3.13 -23.47
CA ASN A 111 23.31 2.43 -24.35
C ASN A 111 22.02 3.23 -24.58
N ASN A 112 22.15 4.41 -25.17
CA ASN A 112 21.04 5.29 -25.58
C ASN A 112 20.00 5.57 -24.50
N ASN A 113 20.42 5.71 -23.25
CA ASN A 113 19.52 5.90 -22.10
C ASN A 113 18.45 4.79 -21.95
N THR A 114 18.74 3.59 -22.40
CA THR A 114 17.84 2.44 -22.20
C THR A 114 17.65 2.19 -20.71
N PRO A 115 16.42 1.98 -20.22
CA PRO A 115 16.17 1.65 -18.82
C PRO A 115 16.97 0.41 -18.38
N LEU A 116 17.61 0.50 -17.21
CA LEU A 116 18.29 -0.65 -16.61
C LEU A 116 17.27 -1.71 -16.24
N LYS A 117 17.68 -2.98 -16.31
CA LYS A 117 16.81 -4.12 -16.03
C LYS A 117 17.49 -5.14 -15.13
N ASP A 118 16.69 -5.80 -14.30
CA ASP A 118 17.09 -6.97 -13.53
C ASP A 118 16.10 -8.11 -13.78
N TYR A 119 16.55 -9.35 -13.52
CA TYR A 119 15.68 -10.52 -13.65
C TYR A 119 15.05 -10.87 -12.31
N PHE A 120 13.74 -10.96 -12.28
CA PHE A 120 12.95 -11.34 -11.11
C PHE A 120 12.41 -12.74 -11.25
N LYS A 121 12.53 -13.54 -10.19
CA LYS A 121 11.95 -14.88 -10.08
C LYS A 121 11.04 -14.93 -8.86
N CYS A 122 9.76 -15.17 -9.10
CA CYS A 122 8.77 -15.34 -8.04
C CYS A 122 9.05 -16.63 -7.26
N LYS A 123 9.14 -16.54 -5.93
CA LYS A 123 9.22 -17.69 -5.02
C LYS A 123 7.84 -18.09 -4.53
N SER A 124 7.08 -17.11 -4.05
CA SER A 124 5.75 -17.33 -3.50
C SER A 124 4.98 -16.03 -3.39
N TRP A 125 3.66 -16.15 -3.27
CA TRP A 125 2.78 -15.09 -2.79
C TRP A 125 2.27 -15.45 -1.41
N THR A 126 2.44 -14.58 -0.45
CA THR A 126 1.96 -14.73 0.92
C THR A 126 0.97 -13.62 1.24
N LYS A 127 -0.17 -13.99 1.80
CA LYS A 127 -1.10 -12.98 2.31
C LYS A 127 -0.50 -12.36 3.56
N ASP A 128 -0.49 -11.02 3.62
CA ASP A 128 -0.12 -10.30 4.84
C ASP A 128 -1.12 -10.60 5.96
N GLU A 129 -0.62 -10.85 7.16
CA GLU A 129 -1.47 -11.22 8.31
C GLU A 129 -2.35 -10.07 8.80
N THR A 130 -1.98 -8.83 8.47
CA THR A 130 -2.61 -7.61 8.97
C THR A 130 -3.47 -6.89 7.95
N SER A 131 -3.33 -7.25 6.68
CA SER A 131 -4.08 -6.66 5.56
C SER A 131 -4.57 -7.76 4.62
N ASP A 132 -5.49 -7.41 3.72
CA ASP A 132 -5.93 -8.32 2.66
C ASP A 132 -4.98 -8.34 1.44
N ILE A 133 -3.81 -7.74 1.58
CA ILE A 133 -2.82 -7.58 0.51
C ILE A 133 -1.94 -8.83 0.44
N TYR A 134 -1.66 -9.31 -0.78
CA TYR A 134 -0.67 -10.34 -1.02
C TYR A 134 0.71 -9.71 -1.26
N ILE A 135 1.74 -10.32 -0.70
CA ILE A 135 3.13 -9.90 -0.85
C ILE A 135 3.88 -10.97 -1.62
N MET A 136 4.52 -10.58 -2.71
CA MET A 136 5.39 -11.47 -3.46
C MET A 136 6.77 -11.53 -2.79
N ASP A 137 7.20 -12.74 -2.44
CA ASP A 137 8.59 -13.05 -2.14
C ASP A 137 9.29 -13.42 -3.45
N ALA A 138 10.26 -12.62 -3.86
CA ALA A 138 10.96 -12.79 -5.12
C ALA A 138 12.48 -12.76 -4.90
N GLU A 139 13.17 -13.47 -5.77
CA GLU A 139 14.62 -13.35 -5.94
C GLU A 139 14.86 -12.41 -7.11
N GLU A 140 15.76 -11.46 -6.92
CA GLU A 140 16.20 -10.51 -7.92
C GLU A 140 17.65 -10.82 -8.32
N TYR A 141 17.92 -10.83 -9.60
CA TYR A 141 19.22 -11.16 -10.16
C TYR A 141 19.62 -10.13 -11.22
N GLU A 142 20.91 -9.88 -11.34
CA GLU A 142 21.44 -9.02 -12.41
C GLU A 142 21.22 -9.63 -13.81
N ASP A 143 21.01 -10.95 -13.88
CA ASP A 143 20.77 -11.68 -15.14
C ASP A 143 19.81 -12.86 -14.94
N ASN A 144 19.33 -13.45 -16.06
CA ASN A 144 18.43 -14.60 -16.03
C ASN A 144 19.13 -15.95 -15.78
N THR A 145 20.43 -15.97 -15.60
CA THR A 145 21.17 -17.17 -15.22
C THR A 145 21.15 -17.41 -13.71
N CYS A 146 20.55 -16.49 -12.97
CA CYS A 146 20.45 -16.51 -11.51
C CYS A 146 21.83 -16.56 -10.82
N THR A 147 22.82 -15.89 -11.37
CA THR A 147 24.19 -15.86 -10.82
C THR A 147 24.50 -14.61 -10.00
N GLY A 148 23.86 -13.49 -10.28
CA GLY A 148 24.06 -12.22 -9.59
C GLY A 148 22.93 -11.89 -8.62
N LEU A 149 22.68 -12.74 -7.60
CA LEU A 149 21.61 -12.53 -6.63
C LEU A 149 21.75 -11.19 -5.90
N ILE A 150 20.75 -10.36 -6.00
CA ILE A 150 20.65 -9.10 -5.27
C ILE A 150 19.97 -9.37 -3.93
N LEU A 151 20.75 -9.20 -2.85
CA LEU A 151 20.22 -9.33 -1.50
C LEU A 151 19.38 -8.10 -1.13
N ASP A 152 18.31 -8.32 -0.34
CA ASP A 152 17.40 -7.26 0.13
C ASP A 152 16.70 -6.49 -1.01
N GLY A 153 16.39 -7.17 -2.12
CA GLY A 153 15.55 -6.65 -3.19
C GLY A 153 14.17 -6.19 -2.67
N PRO A 154 13.46 -5.32 -3.42
CA PRO A 154 12.12 -4.89 -3.02
C PRO A 154 11.15 -6.07 -3.06
N ARG A 155 10.26 -6.15 -2.07
CA ARG A 155 9.09 -7.01 -2.13
C ARG A 155 7.98 -6.28 -2.86
N TRP A 156 7.03 -7.02 -3.43
CA TRP A 156 5.91 -6.40 -4.13
C TRP A 156 4.60 -6.68 -3.42
N PHE A 157 3.80 -5.65 -3.30
CA PHE A 157 2.40 -5.74 -2.91
C PHE A 157 1.56 -5.97 -4.17
N ASP A 158 0.72 -7.00 -4.18
CA ASP A 158 -0.11 -7.35 -5.32
C ASP A 158 -0.90 -6.17 -5.84
N GLY A 159 -0.70 -5.84 -7.11
CA GLY A 159 -1.36 -4.77 -7.82
C GLY A 159 -1.13 -3.35 -7.29
N ILE A 160 -0.22 -3.15 -6.37
CA ILE A 160 0.04 -1.85 -5.74
C ILE A 160 1.37 -1.28 -6.19
N SER A 161 2.48 -1.89 -5.79
CA SER A 161 3.85 -1.49 -6.11
C SER A 161 4.88 -2.30 -5.33
N SER A 162 6.14 -1.85 -5.32
CA SER A 162 7.14 -2.38 -4.41
C SER A 162 7.06 -1.75 -3.02
N THR A 163 7.63 -2.42 -2.02
CA THR A 163 7.80 -1.90 -0.65
C THR A 163 8.65 -0.63 -0.56
N ARG A 164 9.31 -0.25 -1.65
CA ARG A 164 10.16 0.95 -1.77
C ARG A 164 9.52 2.07 -2.57
N GLY A 165 8.27 1.90 -3.01
CA GLY A 165 7.53 2.85 -3.85
C GLY A 165 7.40 2.39 -5.29
N ILE A 166 6.55 3.07 -6.06
CA ILE A 166 6.19 2.62 -7.39
C ILE A 166 7.36 2.63 -8.37
N SER A 167 8.18 3.66 -8.37
CA SER A 167 9.34 3.76 -9.30
C SER A 167 10.57 2.98 -8.84
N SER A 168 10.58 2.48 -7.60
CA SER A 168 11.71 1.71 -7.04
C SER A 168 11.41 0.21 -7.12
N ASN A 169 11.06 -0.26 -8.29
CA ASN A 169 10.60 -1.61 -8.57
C ASN A 169 11.70 -2.67 -8.60
N ILE A 170 12.96 -2.26 -8.80
CA ILE A 170 14.15 -3.13 -8.82
C ILE A 170 15.21 -2.63 -7.82
N GLY A 171 16.16 -3.50 -7.44
CA GLY A 171 17.13 -3.27 -6.36
C GLY A 171 18.21 -2.25 -6.62
N LEU A 172 18.32 -1.73 -7.85
CA LEU A 172 19.34 -0.75 -8.23
C LEU A 172 19.37 0.51 -7.34
N GLY A 173 18.26 0.87 -6.70
CA GLY A 173 18.17 2.00 -5.78
C GLY A 173 19.05 1.89 -4.53
N MET A 174 19.51 0.70 -4.18
CA MET A 174 20.45 0.49 -3.05
C MET A 174 21.87 0.99 -3.34
N ARG A 175 22.21 1.17 -4.59
CA ARG A 175 23.55 1.67 -4.99
C ARG A 175 23.75 3.14 -4.66
N SER A 176 22.68 3.89 -4.37
CA SER A 176 22.74 5.32 -4.03
C SER A 176 22.98 5.63 -2.55
N GLY A 177 22.99 4.63 -1.68
CA GLY A 177 23.11 4.81 -0.24
C GLY A 177 21.85 5.38 0.45
N SER A 178 20.77 5.65 -0.28
CA SER A 178 19.49 6.07 0.28
C SER A 178 18.53 4.90 0.39
N ILE A 179 17.72 4.88 1.45
CA ILE A 179 16.70 3.86 1.69
C ILE A 179 15.34 4.48 1.40
N SER A 180 14.61 3.90 0.46
CA SER A 180 13.22 4.27 0.15
C SER A 180 12.26 3.28 0.81
N ARG A 181 11.17 3.77 1.37
CA ARG A 181 10.08 2.98 1.95
C ARG A 181 8.74 3.56 1.56
N LEU A 182 7.90 2.72 0.96
CA LEU A 182 6.51 3.07 0.71
C LEU A 182 5.79 3.25 2.05
N ILE A 183 5.10 4.37 2.25
CA ILE A 183 4.34 4.64 3.48
C ILE A 183 2.84 4.69 3.26
N GLU A 184 2.37 5.11 2.08
CA GLU A 184 0.95 5.15 1.78
C GLU A 184 0.70 5.04 0.27
N VAL A 185 -0.40 4.40 -0.11
CA VAL A 185 -0.97 4.47 -1.47
C VAL A 185 -2.45 4.79 -1.35
N LYS A 186 -2.88 5.84 -2.01
CA LYS A 186 -4.27 6.32 -1.95
C LYS A 186 -4.76 6.92 -3.24
N ASN A 187 -6.08 6.98 -3.40
CA ASN A 187 -6.76 7.78 -4.42
C ASN A 187 -7.89 8.58 -3.76
N GLY A 188 -7.69 9.89 -3.61
CA GLY A 188 -8.56 10.73 -2.81
C GLY A 188 -8.64 10.25 -1.37
N ASN A 189 -9.84 9.87 -0.92
CA ASN A 189 -10.08 9.35 0.44
C ASN A 189 -9.95 7.81 0.55
N HIS A 190 -9.72 7.12 -0.55
CA HIS A 190 -9.54 5.67 -0.56
C HIS A 190 -8.07 5.32 -0.38
N VAL A 191 -7.74 4.60 0.70
CA VAL A 191 -6.39 4.14 1.01
C VAL A 191 -6.29 2.67 0.62
N PHE A 192 -5.38 2.36 -0.32
CA PHE A 192 -5.07 0.99 -0.74
C PHE A 192 -4.03 0.33 0.17
N TYR A 193 -3.06 1.12 0.62
CA TYR A 193 -1.97 0.68 1.48
C TYR A 193 -1.54 1.81 2.41
N SER A 194 -1.23 1.47 3.67
CA SER A 194 -0.57 2.37 4.61
C SER A 194 0.39 1.59 5.49
N TYR A 195 1.63 2.07 5.57
CA TYR A 195 2.64 1.58 6.50
C TYR A 195 2.66 2.47 7.73
N ASP A 196 2.21 1.93 8.84
CA ASP A 196 2.24 2.65 10.09
C ASP A 196 3.62 2.58 10.74
N THR A 197 4.29 3.74 10.90
CA THR A 197 5.58 3.86 11.61
C THR A 197 5.42 4.06 13.11
N SER A 198 4.21 4.36 13.57
CA SER A 198 3.87 4.41 14.97
C SER A 198 3.15 3.11 15.32
N SER A 199 3.56 2.43 16.37
CA SER A 199 2.92 1.23 16.91
C SER A 199 1.44 1.45 17.34
N ILE A 200 0.80 2.50 16.88
CA ILE A 200 -0.60 2.86 17.13
C ILE A 200 -1.11 3.69 15.95
N SER A 201 -1.53 3.08 14.88
CA SER A 201 -2.69 3.51 14.11
C SER A 201 -3.00 2.53 12.99
N GLN A 202 -4.17 2.07 13.04
CA GLN A 202 -4.79 1.13 12.13
C GLN A 202 -5.13 1.82 10.83
N VAL A 203 -4.82 1.15 9.71
CA VAL A 203 -5.64 1.30 8.51
C VAL A 203 -7.02 0.82 8.89
N SER A 204 -7.89 1.73 9.19
CA SER A 204 -9.29 1.39 9.32
C SER A 204 -9.84 1.14 7.91
N HIS A 205 -9.85 -0.11 7.47
CA HIS A 205 -11.03 -0.55 6.75
C HIS A 205 -12.17 -0.38 7.74
N THR A 206 -12.68 0.83 7.85
CA THR A 206 -13.82 1.11 8.71
C THR A 206 -15.04 0.53 8.02
N THR A 207 -15.23 -0.76 8.20
CA THR A 207 -16.61 -1.20 8.31
C THR A 207 -17.16 -0.35 9.43
N PRO A 208 -18.08 0.59 9.17
CA PRO A 208 -18.50 1.53 10.19
C PRO A 208 -19.02 0.73 11.37
N LEU A 209 -18.50 1.02 12.57
CA LEU A 209 -18.99 0.40 13.78
C LEU A 209 -20.48 0.59 13.85
N ARG A 210 -21.22 -0.51 13.89
CA ARG A 210 -22.66 -0.54 14.01
C ARG A 210 -23.03 -1.31 15.25
N TYR A 211 -24.08 -0.91 15.92
CA TYR A 211 -24.59 -1.66 17.05
C TYR A 211 -26.09 -1.92 16.92
N ARG A 212 -26.51 -3.02 17.51
CA ARG A 212 -27.93 -3.36 17.74
C ARG A 212 -28.08 -3.79 19.19
N VAL A 213 -29.13 -3.32 19.85
CA VAL A 213 -29.45 -3.74 21.20
C VAL A 213 -30.58 -4.75 21.11
N ASP A 214 -30.43 -5.88 21.81
CA ASP A 214 -31.42 -6.93 21.94
C ASP A 214 -31.52 -7.34 23.41
N GLY A 215 -32.59 -6.86 24.10
CA GLY A 215 -32.68 -6.93 25.56
C GLY A 215 -31.49 -6.25 26.22
N HIS A 216 -30.78 -6.98 27.07
CA HIS A 216 -29.54 -6.50 27.71
C HIS A 216 -28.24 -6.82 26.95
N ASN A 217 -28.34 -7.23 25.67
CA ASN A 217 -27.21 -7.55 24.86
C ASN A 217 -26.93 -6.45 23.82
N ILE A 218 -25.71 -5.98 23.76
CA ILE A 218 -25.20 -5.05 22.76
C ILE A 218 -24.43 -5.85 21.74
N ASN A 219 -25.00 -6.04 20.55
CA ASN A 219 -24.34 -6.68 19.42
C ASN A 219 -23.60 -5.59 18.63
N LEU A 220 -22.29 -5.59 18.70
CA LEU A 220 -21.43 -4.66 17.98
C LEU A 220 -20.84 -5.35 16.76
N SER A 221 -20.90 -4.72 15.59
CA SER A 221 -20.31 -5.19 14.34
C SER A 221 -19.38 -4.14 13.74
N GLY A 222 -18.44 -4.56 12.89
CA GLY A 222 -17.36 -3.73 12.39
C GLY A 222 -16.15 -3.72 13.34
N THR A 223 -16.07 -4.71 14.24
CA THR A 223 -14.88 -4.93 15.08
C THR A 223 -13.85 -5.77 14.35
N GLU A 224 -12.60 -5.69 14.78
CA GLU A 224 -11.50 -6.53 14.34
C GLU A 224 -11.06 -7.49 15.42
N VAL A 225 -10.37 -8.56 15.03
CA VAL A 225 -9.79 -9.51 15.99
C VAL A 225 -8.85 -8.77 16.95
N ARG A 226 -9.03 -8.99 18.26
CA ARG A 226 -8.29 -8.34 19.36
C ARG A 226 -8.66 -6.88 19.64
N ASP A 227 -9.70 -6.33 19.03
CA ASP A 227 -10.21 -5.03 19.47
C ASP A 227 -10.58 -5.09 20.95
N ASN A 228 -10.07 -4.15 21.73
CA ASN A 228 -10.40 -3.99 23.13
C ASN A 228 -11.56 -2.97 23.24
N ILE A 229 -12.69 -3.45 23.76
CA ILE A 229 -13.90 -2.65 23.97
C ILE A 229 -14.03 -2.40 25.47
N GLN A 230 -13.91 -1.15 25.87
CA GLN A 230 -14.16 -0.72 27.23
C GLN A 230 -15.60 -0.23 27.36
N VAL A 231 -16.34 -0.77 28.30
CA VAL A 231 -17.74 -0.38 28.57
C VAL A 231 -17.80 0.34 29.91
N TYR A 232 -18.44 1.50 29.91
CA TYR A 232 -18.58 2.36 31.08
C TYR A 232 -20.06 2.66 31.36
N TYR A 233 -20.36 2.85 32.61
CA TYR A 233 -21.59 3.54 33.03
C TYR A 233 -21.47 5.04 32.72
N THR A 234 -22.62 5.75 32.71
CA THR A 234 -22.62 7.22 32.58
C THR A 234 -21.94 7.95 33.75
N SER A 235 -21.79 7.30 34.87
CA SER A 235 -20.98 7.79 36.01
C SER A 235 -19.47 7.80 35.73
N GLY A 236 -19.01 7.22 34.61
CA GLY A 236 -17.60 7.03 34.30
C GLY A 236 -16.98 5.76 34.91
N ALA A 237 -17.74 5.00 35.71
CA ALA A 237 -17.26 3.75 36.25
C ALA A 237 -17.14 2.68 35.15
N LEU A 238 -16.01 1.98 35.09
CA LEU A 238 -15.78 0.89 34.13
C LEU A 238 -16.66 -0.32 34.50
N LEU A 239 -17.51 -0.76 33.55
CA LEU A 239 -18.26 -2.01 33.67
C LEU A 239 -17.37 -3.21 33.34
N GLY A 240 -16.57 -3.13 32.29
CA GLY A 240 -15.69 -4.20 31.86
C GLY A 240 -14.90 -3.91 30.59
N ASN A 241 -13.93 -4.83 30.34
CA ASN A 241 -13.14 -4.88 29.11
C ASN A 241 -13.50 -6.16 28.36
N PHE A 242 -13.77 -6.03 27.08
CA PHE A 242 -14.16 -7.11 26.19
C PHE A 242 -13.22 -7.14 24.99
N THR A 243 -12.84 -8.34 24.55
CA THR A 243 -11.96 -8.51 23.39
C THR A 243 -12.74 -9.14 22.24
N ALA A 244 -12.77 -8.49 21.10
CA ALA A 244 -13.40 -9.04 19.92
C ALA A 244 -12.54 -10.19 19.32
N ASN A 245 -13.22 -11.28 18.95
CA ASN A 245 -12.58 -12.44 18.30
C ASN A 245 -12.87 -12.49 16.78
N GLY A 246 -13.42 -11.42 16.22
CA GLY A 246 -13.81 -11.33 14.82
C GLY A 246 -14.51 -10.02 14.50
N ASN A 247 -15.24 -10.01 13.39
CA ASN A 247 -15.94 -8.84 12.87
C ASN A 247 -17.17 -8.40 13.69
N SER A 248 -17.51 -9.13 14.75
CA SER A 248 -18.60 -8.77 15.67
C SER A 248 -18.35 -9.33 17.06
N ILE A 249 -18.94 -8.67 18.06
CA ILE A 249 -18.93 -9.11 19.45
C ILE A 249 -20.29 -8.84 20.09
N ASN A 250 -20.72 -9.76 20.98
CA ASN A 250 -21.89 -9.59 21.82
C ASN A 250 -21.44 -9.26 23.24
N ILE A 251 -21.92 -8.15 23.78
CA ILE A 251 -21.60 -7.65 25.12
C ILE A 251 -22.88 -7.63 25.94
N SER A 252 -22.93 -8.46 26.99
CA SER A 252 -24.05 -8.46 27.90
C SER A 252 -23.86 -7.42 29.00
N VAL A 253 -24.89 -6.59 29.26
CA VAL A 253 -24.86 -5.58 30.30
C VAL A 253 -25.93 -5.90 31.36
N PRO A 254 -25.69 -5.57 32.67
CA PRO A 254 -26.52 -6.07 33.75
C PRO A 254 -27.90 -5.42 33.83
N ASN A 255 -28.06 -4.18 33.38
CA ASN A 255 -29.27 -3.39 33.56
C ASN A 255 -29.61 -2.58 32.31
N SER A 256 -30.86 -2.13 32.21
CA SER A 256 -31.25 -1.07 31.29
C SER A 256 -30.58 0.25 31.68
N GLY A 257 -30.30 1.10 30.70
CA GLY A 257 -29.69 2.40 30.92
C GLY A 257 -28.78 2.85 29.80
N MET A 258 -28.05 3.93 30.05
CA MET A 258 -27.08 4.45 29.11
C MET A 258 -25.70 3.88 29.42
N TYR A 259 -24.98 3.42 28.37
CA TYR A 259 -23.61 2.93 28.43
C TYR A 259 -22.74 3.69 27.44
N ILE A 260 -21.49 3.84 27.79
CA ILE A 260 -20.48 4.44 26.95
C ILE A 260 -19.48 3.34 26.56
N LEU A 261 -19.37 3.05 25.27
CA LEU A 261 -18.40 2.12 24.72
C LEU A 261 -17.23 2.89 24.13
N LYS A 262 -16.04 2.53 24.53
CA LYS A 262 -14.79 3.06 23.95
C LYS A 262 -14.05 1.95 23.23
N ILE A 263 -13.79 2.16 21.93
CA ILE A 263 -13.11 1.21 21.05
C ILE A 263 -12.09 2.01 20.25
N LYS A 264 -10.81 1.70 20.40
CA LYS A 264 -9.75 2.48 19.73
C LYS A 264 -9.94 3.99 20.05
N ASN A 265 -10.11 4.80 19.03
CA ASN A 265 -10.34 6.24 19.14
C ASN A 265 -11.82 6.65 19.03
N THR A 266 -12.73 5.66 19.01
CA THR A 266 -14.17 5.90 18.86
C THR A 266 -14.87 5.72 20.19
N THR A 267 -15.78 6.66 20.52
CA THR A 267 -16.66 6.57 21.67
C THR A 267 -18.11 6.58 21.20
N ILE A 268 -18.89 5.62 21.65
CA ILE A 268 -20.31 5.45 21.28
C ILE A 268 -21.13 5.44 22.55
N SER A 269 -22.22 6.23 22.57
CA SER A 269 -23.21 6.17 23.63
C SER A 269 -24.38 5.29 23.21
N ILE A 270 -24.74 4.31 24.01
CA ILE A 270 -25.77 3.31 23.71
C ILE A 270 -26.82 3.29 24.78
N HIS A 271 -28.07 3.39 24.37
CA HIS A 271 -29.24 3.21 25.26
C HIS A 271 -29.71 1.76 25.20
N VAL A 272 -29.72 1.08 26.34
CA VAL A 272 -30.29 -0.25 26.55
C VAL A 272 -31.64 -0.09 27.18
N PRO A 273 -32.75 -0.42 26.47
CA PRO A 273 -34.09 -0.21 26.96
C PRO A 273 -34.41 -1.15 28.13
N ALA A 274 -35.36 -0.75 28.94
CA ALA A 274 -35.99 -1.68 29.91
C ALA A 274 -36.76 -2.75 29.14
N VAL A 275 -36.57 -4.00 29.52
CA VAL A 275 -37.29 -5.16 28.96
C VAL A 275 -38.60 -5.35 29.71
#